data_cc17a1974fb331595481eb30557affdc
#
_entry.id   cc17a1974fb331595481eb30557affdc
#
_cell.length_a   1.000
_cell.length_b   1.000
_cell.length_c   1.000
_cell.angle_alpha   90.00
_cell.angle_beta   90.00
_cell.angle_gamma   90.00
#
_symmetry.space_group_name_H-M   'P 1'
#
loop_
_entity.id
_entity.type
_entity.pdbx_description
1 polymer ?
#
loop_
_entity_poly.entity_id
_entity_poly.type
_entity_poly.pdbx_seq_one_letter_code
_entity_poly.pdbx_strand_id
1 'polypeptide(L)'
;MLSPIQKEIVELPGNLIVRASAGTGKTHTMVSKIEYDIAHCHTHKAVAAITFTIKAAAEIKDRLTIDTSNHFIGTNNSFAIEEIIKPFMKDVFGRAYKLDMSTDYSVKIKTFAEGLVKIKDEQILCSYANSKENFIFQLALEILQKSKACQLYLKAKYFKIYVDEYQDCDKDMHALFMYICESLNIDTFVVGDEKQSIYMWRGAYPKAFMSIWNREDFSKKFMRDTFRSCQQIQNYSNLLCDETRDLYKTVDDLASVIVICTTRSNWVASVIQHFIHRFIRFITYA
;
A
#
# COMPACT_ATOMS: atom_id res chain seq x y z
N MET A 1 8.53 -21.04 -3.71
CA MET A 1 7.34 -21.84 -4.12
C MET A 1 6.12 -21.20 -3.44
N LEU A 2 5.02 -20.98 -4.16
CA LEU A 2 3.79 -20.42 -3.60
C LEU A 2 3.04 -21.45 -2.76
N SER A 3 2.45 -21.04 -1.65
CA SER A 3 1.49 -21.86 -0.89
C SER A 3 0.17 -22.04 -1.66
N PRO A 4 -0.70 -22.98 -1.27
CA PRO A 4 -1.98 -23.18 -1.94
C PRO A 4 -2.83 -21.90 -2.02
N ILE A 5 -2.95 -21.16 -0.93
CA ILE A 5 -3.72 -19.90 -0.90
C ILE A 5 -3.07 -18.80 -1.75
N GLN A 6 -1.74 -18.75 -1.81
CA GLN A 6 -1.03 -17.80 -2.66
C GLN A 6 -1.25 -18.13 -4.15
N LYS A 7 -1.24 -19.41 -4.53
CA LYS A 7 -1.56 -19.84 -5.91
C LYS A 7 -2.98 -19.43 -6.29
N GLU A 8 -3.94 -19.70 -5.42
CA GLU A 8 -5.34 -19.30 -5.65
C GLU A 8 -5.46 -17.77 -5.84
N ILE A 9 -4.78 -16.96 -5.01
CA ILE A 9 -4.75 -15.50 -5.14
C ILE A 9 -4.17 -15.09 -6.49
N VAL A 10 -3.08 -15.72 -6.91
CA VAL A 10 -2.38 -15.41 -8.16
C VAL A 10 -3.27 -15.67 -9.38
N GLU A 11 -4.09 -16.71 -9.36
CA GLU A 11 -4.94 -17.13 -10.49
C GLU A 11 -6.29 -16.39 -10.54
N LEU A 12 -6.75 -15.76 -9.46
CA LEU A 12 -8.04 -15.08 -9.41
C LEU A 12 -8.07 -13.83 -10.31
N PRO A 13 -9.03 -13.70 -11.24
CA PRO A 13 -9.21 -12.50 -12.05
C PRO A 13 -9.99 -11.40 -11.32
N GLY A 14 -10.07 -10.22 -11.93
CA GLY A 14 -10.93 -9.11 -11.50
C GLY A 14 -10.42 -8.38 -10.25
N ASN A 15 -11.37 -7.76 -9.56
CA ASN A 15 -11.09 -7.04 -8.32
C ASN A 15 -10.84 -8.02 -7.17
N LEU A 16 -9.77 -7.79 -6.43
CA LEU A 16 -9.34 -8.70 -5.36
C LEU A 16 -8.80 -7.93 -4.16
N ILE A 17 -9.30 -8.26 -2.98
CA ILE A 17 -8.75 -7.80 -1.71
C ILE A 17 -8.15 -8.96 -0.92
N VAL A 18 -6.91 -8.79 -0.49
CA VAL A 18 -6.16 -9.77 0.28
C VAL A 18 -5.84 -9.21 1.66
N ARG A 19 -6.43 -9.81 2.68
CA ARG A 19 -6.03 -9.59 4.07
C ARG A 19 -4.84 -10.50 4.37
N ALA A 20 -3.71 -9.94 4.74
CA ALA A 20 -2.47 -10.68 4.84
C ALA A 20 -1.70 -10.30 6.08
N SER A 21 -1.64 -11.20 7.06
CA SER A 21 -0.92 -11.01 8.32
C SER A 21 0.59 -10.80 8.09
N ALA A 22 1.28 -10.35 9.14
CA ALA A 22 2.72 -10.11 9.08
C ALA A 22 3.50 -11.38 8.67
N GLY A 23 4.41 -11.25 7.71
CA GLY A 23 5.28 -12.35 7.29
C GLY A 23 4.63 -13.42 6.42
N THR A 24 3.41 -13.22 5.93
CA THR A 24 2.68 -14.18 5.06
C THR A 24 3.12 -14.12 3.60
N GLY A 25 4.06 -13.24 3.24
CA GLY A 25 4.57 -13.10 1.89
C GLY A 25 3.73 -12.20 1.00
N LYS A 26 3.12 -11.12 1.53
CA LYS A 26 2.36 -10.13 0.77
C LYS A 26 3.03 -9.72 -0.53
N THR A 27 4.25 -9.18 -0.44
CA THR A 27 5.01 -8.69 -1.61
C THR A 27 5.30 -9.82 -2.60
N HIS A 28 5.67 -11.01 -2.11
CA HIS A 28 5.92 -12.17 -2.98
C HIS A 28 4.67 -12.59 -3.76
N THR A 29 3.53 -12.63 -3.08
CA THR A 29 2.24 -12.97 -3.73
C THR A 29 1.84 -11.91 -4.74
N MET A 30 2.01 -10.62 -4.41
CA MET A 30 1.70 -9.52 -5.33
C MET A 30 2.59 -9.54 -6.57
N VAL A 31 3.90 -9.74 -6.43
CA VAL A 31 4.84 -9.88 -7.56
C VAL A 31 4.44 -11.05 -8.46
N SER A 32 4.20 -12.23 -7.87
CA SER A 32 3.77 -13.41 -8.65
C SER A 32 2.45 -13.18 -9.38
N LYS A 33 1.52 -12.44 -8.75
CA LYS A 33 0.25 -12.08 -9.39
C LYS A 33 0.44 -11.10 -10.54
N ILE A 34 1.29 -10.10 -10.38
CA ILE A 34 1.63 -9.16 -11.47
C ILE A 34 2.17 -9.92 -12.68
N GLU A 35 3.15 -10.81 -12.47
CA GLU A 35 3.73 -11.64 -13.54
C GLU A 35 2.69 -12.54 -14.20
N TYR A 36 1.83 -13.18 -13.40
CA TYR A 36 0.74 -14.03 -13.91
C TYR A 36 -0.27 -13.22 -14.74
N ASP A 37 -0.75 -12.11 -14.21
CA ASP A 37 -1.74 -11.28 -14.89
C ASP A 37 -1.19 -10.69 -16.21
N ILE A 38 0.08 -10.27 -16.24
CA ILE A 38 0.73 -9.80 -17.47
C ILE A 38 0.89 -10.94 -18.50
N ALA A 39 1.31 -12.12 -18.05
CA ALA A 39 1.45 -13.28 -18.95
C ALA A 39 0.13 -13.73 -19.58
N HIS A 40 -1.01 -13.50 -18.90
CA HIS A 40 -2.34 -13.85 -19.37
C HIS A 40 -3.12 -12.67 -19.95
N CYS A 41 -2.53 -11.47 -19.96
CA CYS A 41 -3.14 -10.29 -20.55
C CYS A 41 -2.91 -10.27 -22.07
N HIS A 42 -3.97 -10.40 -22.84
CA HIS A 42 -3.92 -10.37 -24.31
C HIS A 42 -4.05 -8.96 -24.89
N THR A 43 -3.73 -7.92 -24.11
CA THR A 43 -3.80 -6.52 -24.54
C THR A 43 -2.44 -5.84 -24.40
N HIS A 44 -2.28 -4.69 -25.04
CA HIS A 44 -1.09 -3.84 -24.90
C HIS A 44 -1.07 -3.00 -23.63
N LYS A 45 -2.03 -3.20 -22.74
CA LYS A 45 -2.16 -2.42 -21.52
C LYS A 45 -1.15 -2.86 -20.47
N ALA A 46 -0.77 -1.88 -19.67
CA ALA A 46 0.15 -2.04 -18.55
C ALA A 46 -0.55 -2.32 -17.22
N VAL A 47 0.24 -2.56 -16.20
CA VAL A 47 -0.17 -2.54 -14.80
C VAL A 47 0.43 -1.34 -14.08
N ALA A 48 -0.20 -0.91 -12.99
CA ALA A 48 0.40 -0.01 -12.02
C ALA A 48 0.56 -0.71 -10.68
N ALA A 49 1.80 -0.90 -10.22
CA ALA A 49 2.12 -1.41 -8.89
C ALA A 49 2.49 -0.24 -7.98
N ILE A 50 1.67 -0.02 -6.97
CA ILE A 50 1.68 1.18 -6.13
C ILE A 50 1.93 0.77 -4.68
N THR A 51 2.88 1.44 -4.02
CA THR A 51 3.27 1.18 -2.63
C THR A 51 3.53 2.49 -1.88
N PHE A 52 3.74 2.40 -0.56
CA PHE A 52 3.94 3.58 0.28
C PHE A 52 5.37 4.12 0.27
N THR A 53 6.37 3.29 -0.02
CA THR A 53 7.77 3.70 0.09
C THR A 53 8.56 3.43 -1.17
N ILE A 54 9.56 4.27 -1.44
CA ILE A 54 10.49 4.09 -2.56
C ILE A 54 11.21 2.74 -2.44
N LYS A 55 11.58 2.33 -1.22
CA LYS A 55 12.24 1.06 -0.97
C LYS A 55 11.36 -0.13 -1.36
N ALA A 56 10.06 -0.10 -1.01
CA ALA A 56 9.14 -1.17 -1.38
C ALA A 56 8.88 -1.20 -2.89
N ALA A 57 8.81 -0.04 -3.55
CA ALA A 57 8.71 0.02 -5.01
C ALA A 57 9.94 -0.57 -5.70
N ALA A 58 11.14 -0.25 -5.22
CA ALA A 58 12.39 -0.84 -5.71
C ALA A 58 12.42 -2.36 -5.49
N GLU A 59 12.02 -2.85 -4.32
CA GLU A 59 11.94 -4.27 -4.02
C GLU A 59 10.98 -5.02 -4.96
N ILE A 60 9.82 -4.43 -5.28
CA ILE A 60 8.89 -5.01 -6.26
C ILE A 60 9.54 -5.09 -7.63
N LYS A 61 10.16 -3.98 -8.07
CA LYS A 61 10.83 -3.90 -9.37
C LYS A 61 11.97 -4.91 -9.51
N ASP A 62 12.79 -5.07 -8.48
CA ASP A 62 13.92 -6.00 -8.47
C ASP A 62 13.49 -7.47 -8.46
N ARG A 63 12.29 -7.76 -7.96
CA ARG A 63 11.75 -9.14 -7.92
C ARG A 63 11.00 -9.54 -9.19
N LEU A 64 10.53 -8.58 -9.98
CA LEU A 64 9.86 -8.86 -11.24
C LEU A 64 10.88 -9.35 -12.27
N THR A 65 10.58 -10.48 -12.90
CA THR A 65 11.45 -11.09 -13.94
C THR A 65 11.09 -10.64 -15.36
N ILE A 66 10.09 -9.80 -15.50
CA ILE A 66 9.57 -9.26 -16.76
C ILE A 66 10.14 -7.89 -17.10
N ASP A 67 10.01 -7.46 -18.35
CA ASP A 67 10.29 -6.07 -18.73
C ASP A 67 9.28 -5.13 -18.09
N THR A 68 9.76 -4.22 -17.25
CA THR A 68 8.96 -3.25 -16.52
C THR A 68 8.86 -1.88 -17.19
N SER A 69 9.46 -1.69 -18.35
CA SER A 69 9.58 -0.36 -19.02
C SER A 69 8.24 0.32 -19.31
N ASN A 70 7.19 -0.46 -19.61
CA ASN A 70 5.86 0.01 -19.92
C ASN A 70 4.91 0.05 -18.69
N HIS A 71 5.34 -0.52 -17.55
CA HIS A 71 4.54 -0.62 -16.35
C HIS A 71 4.89 0.50 -15.38
N PHE A 72 3.90 0.96 -14.60
CA PHE A 72 4.19 1.86 -13.49
C PHE A 72 4.53 1.05 -12.24
N ILE A 73 5.68 1.28 -11.64
CA ILE A 73 6.06 0.72 -10.34
C ILE A 73 6.63 1.87 -9.50
N GLY A 74 5.88 2.29 -8.50
CA GLY A 74 6.24 3.48 -7.75
C GLY A 74 5.44 3.68 -6.48
N THR A 75 5.62 4.87 -5.89
CA THR A 75 4.85 5.26 -4.70
C THR A 75 3.48 5.83 -5.06
N ASN A 76 2.57 5.87 -4.09
CA ASN A 76 1.26 6.51 -4.21
C ASN A 76 1.37 7.93 -4.77
N ASN A 77 2.23 8.75 -4.16
CA ASN A 77 2.43 10.13 -4.59
C ASN A 77 2.99 10.21 -6.02
N SER A 78 3.97 9.38 -6.36
CA SER A 78 4.53 9.38 -7.72
C SER A 78 3.48 8.97 -8.75
N PHE A 79 2.59 8.02 -8.45
CA PHE A 79 1.48 7.68 -9.33
C PHE A 79 0.54 8.87 -9.56
N ALA A 80 0.09 9.51 -8.49
CA ALA A 80 -0.80 10.66 -8.59
C ALA A 80 -0.15 11.83 -9.38
N ILE A 81 1.14 12.07 -9.12
CA ILE A 81 1.87 13.18 -9.73
C ILE A 81 2.19 12.92 -11.21
N GLU A 82 2.80 11.78 -11.52
CA GLU A 82 3.33 11.50 -12.87
C GLU A 82 2.23 11.03 -13.84
N GLU A 83 1.22 10.31 -13.37
CA GLU A 83 0.19 9.75 -14.24
C GLU A 83 -1.06 10.62 -14.35
N ILE A 84 -1.30 11.52 -13.39
CA ILE A 84 -2.53 12.31 -13.36
C ILE A 84 -2.22 13.82 -13.34
N ILE A 85 -1.50 14.31 -12.32
CA ILE A 85 -1.37 15.76 -12.11
C ILE A 85 -0.55 16.40 -13.24
N LYS A 86 0.70 16.00 -13.41
CA LYS A 86 1.58 16.61 -14.43
C LYS A 86 1.00 16.56 -15.84
N PRO A 87 0.51 15.41 -16.34
CA PRO A 87 0.02 15.35 -17.73
C PRO A 87 -1.26 16.15 -17.96
N PHE A 88 -2.16 16.25 -16.96
CA PHE A 88 -3.52 16.76 -17.16
C PHE A 88 -3.84 18.04 -16.38
N MET A 89 -2.88 18.62 -15.66
CA MET A 89 -3.08 19.87 -14.92
C MET A 89 -3.58 21.01 -15.82
N LYS A 90 -2.99 21.14 -17.01
CA LYS A 90 -3.39 22.18 -17.97
C LYS A 90 -4.77 21.98 -18.56
N ASP A 91 -5.22 20.74 -18.67
CA ASP A 91 -6.53 20.41 -19.22
C ASP A 91 -7.67 20.93 -18.32
N VAL A 92 -7.45 20.89 -17.00
CA VAL A 92 -8.46 21.28 -16.01
C VAL A 92 -8.30 22.74 -15.55
N PHE A 93 -7.08 23.17 -15.28
CA PHE A 93 -6.79 24.46 -14.65
C PHE A 93 -6.23 25.53 -15.64
N GLY A 94 -6.00 25.12 -16.91
CA GLY A 94 -5.59 26.03 -17.96
C GLY A 94 -4.08 26.17 -18.15
N ARG A 95 -3.70 26.88 -19.20
CA ARG A 95 -2.32 26.95 -19.70
C ARG A 95 -1.33 27.69 -18.78
N ALA A 96 -1.82 28.41 -17.78
CA ALA A 96 -0.98 29.09 -16.82
C ALA A 96 -0.18 28.16 -15.90
N TYR A 97 -0.61 26.90 -15.78
CA TYR A 97 0.08 25.88 -14.99
C TYR A 97 1.17 25.20 -15.81
N LYS A 98 2.40 25.17 -15.29
CA LYS A 98 3.52 24.50 -15.96
C LYS A 98 3.54 23.01 -15.58
N LEU A 99 4.19 22.20 -16.45
CA LEU A 99 4.31 20.75 -16.20
C LEU A 99 5.52 20.40 -15.35
N ASP A 100 6.50 21.28 -15.30
CA ASP A 100 7.71 21.12 -14.50
C ASP A 100 7.44 21.58 -13.06
N MET A 101 6.90 20.66 -12.27
CA MET A 101 6.56 20.89 -10.88
C MET A 101 7.48 20.06 -9.98
N SER A 102 8.05 20.72 -8.98
CA SER A 102 8.77 20.05 -7.90
C SER A 102 7.82 19.74 -6.73
N THR A 103 8.24 18.85 -5.85
CA THR A 103 7.51 18.54 -4.61
C THR A 103 8.27 19.08 -3.42
N ASP A 104 7.60 19.89 -2.59
CA ASP A 104 8.13 20.33 -1.29
C ASP A 104 7.04 20.22 -0.21
N TYR A 105 7.08 19.12 0.52
CA TYR A 105 6.11 18.86 1.59
C TYR A 105 6.37 19.68 2.87
N SER A 106 7.45 20.45 2.94
CA SER A 106 7.69 21.40 4.04
C SER A 106 6.82 22.66 3.90
N VAL A 107 6.46 23.01 2.67
CA VAL A 107 5.52 24.09 2.37
C VAL A 107 4.10 23.65 2.76
N LYS A 108 3.52 24.35 3.71
CA LYS A 108 2.20 24.04 4.27
C LYS A 108 1.15 25.04 3.79
N ILE A 109 0.01 24.49 3.38
CA ILE A 109 -1.18 25.24 2.97
C ILE A 109 -2.36 24.93 3.89
N LYS A 110 -3.35 25.83 3.90
CA LYS A 110 -4.58 25.64 4.67
C LYS A 110 -5.77 25.28 3.78
N THR A 111 -5.76 25.73 2.53
CA THR A 111 -6.87 25.52 1.61
C THR A 111 -6.40 24.98 0.26
N PHE A 112 -7.30 24.31 -0.45
CA PHE A 112 -7.04 23.81 -1.80
C PHE A 112 -6.67 24.95 -2.77
N ALA A 113 -7.33 26.11 -2.65
CA ALA A 113 -7.04 27.30 -3.46
C ALA A 113 -5.62 27.82 -3.25
N GLU A 114 -5.12 27.86 -2.00
CA GLU A 114 -3.71 28.21 -1.73
C GLU A 114 -2.74 27.25 -2.43
N GLY A 115 -3.05 25.94 -2.44
CA GLY A 115 -2.24 24.94 -3.14
C GLY A 115 -2.18 25.19 -4.66
N LEU A 116 -3.31 25.56 -5.27
CA LEU A 116 -3.34 25.92 -6.69
C LEU A 116 -2.51 27.18 -6.98
N VAL A 117 -2.55 28.18 -6.12
CA VAL A 117 -1.71 29.38 -6.24
C VAL A 117 -0.22 29.01 -6.14
N LYS A 118 0.17 28.17 -5.18
CA LYS A 118 1.56 27.70 -5.04
C LYS A 118 2.06 26.96 -6.29
N ILE A 119 1.24 26.10 -6.89
CA ILE A 119 1.60 25.43 -8.14
C ILE A 119 1.75 26.44 -9.29
N LYS A 120 0.81 27.39 -9.42
CA LYS A 120 0.81 28.37 -10.50
C LYS A 120 2.02 29.29 -10.45
N ASP A 121 2.32 29.85 -9.28
CA ASP A 121 3.31 30.92 -9.11
C ASP A 121 4.73 30.36 -8.84
N GLU A 122 4.83 29.29 -8.05
CA GLU A 122 6.11 28.74 -7.58
C GLU A 122 6.43 27.36 -8.17
N GLN A 123 5.49 26.72 -8.86
CA GLN A 123 5.62 25.36 -9.43
C GLN A 123 5.92 24.30 -8.35
N ILE A 124 5.36 24.48 -7.15
CA ILE A 124 5.58 23.61 -6.00
C ILE A 124 4.30 22.86 -5.67
N LEU A 125 4.38 21.53 -5.66
CA LEU A 125 3.40 20.63 -5.04
C LEU A 125 3.69 20.56 -3.54
N CYS A 126 2.78 21.08 -2.74
CA CYS A 126 2.89 21.25 -1.30
C CYS A 126 2.00 20.26 -0.52
N SER A 127 1.91 20.39 0.79
CA SER A 127 1.03 19.60 1.62
C SER A 127 0.16 20.46 2.54
N TYR A 128 -0.98 19.94 2.96
CA TYR A 128 -1.79 20.59 3.97
C TYR A 128 -1.07 20.70 5.32
N ALA A 129 -1.36 21.76 6.07
CA ALA A 129 -0.99 21.86 7.48
C ALA A 129 -1.71 20.81 8.33
N ASN A 130 -2.93 20.45 7.96
CA ASN A 130 -3.70 19.35 8.53
C ASN A 130 -3.24 18.01 7.93
N SER A 131 -2.58 17.17 8.72
CA SER A 131 -2.07 15.86 8.28
C SER A 131 -3.16 14.83 7.96
N LYS A 132 -4.44 15.13 8.24
CA LYS A 132 -5.57 14.24 7.91
C LYS A 132 -6.09 14.43 6.49
N GLU A 133 -5.62 15.44 5.77
CA GLU A 133 -6.00 15.77 4.40
C GLU A 133 -4.77 15.67 3.49
N ASN A 134 -4.97 15.26 2.25
CA ASN A 134 -3.89 15.03 1.31
C ASN A 134 -4.11 15.84 0.03
N PHE A 135 -3.42 16.97 -0.08
CA PHE A 135 -3.55 17.88 -1.22
C PHE A 135 -3.27 17.20 -2.56
N ILE A 136 -2.24 16.35 -2.63
CA ILE A 136 -1.84 15.66 -3.87
C ILE A 136 -2.98 14.77 -4.38
N PHE A 137 -3.62 14.00 -3.49
CA PHE A 137 -4.69 13.09 -3.87
C PHE A 137 -6.00 13.81 -4.15
N GLN A 138 -6.31 14.89 -3.43
CA GLN A 138 -7.45 15.74 -3.74
C GLN A 138 -7.29 16.38 -5.14
N LEU A 139 -6.10 16.90 -5.44
CA LEU A 139 -5.80 17.49 -6.74
C LEU A 139 -5.87 16.45 -7.86
N ALA A 140 -5.30 15.27 -7.65
CA ALA A 140 -5.36 14.19 -8.62
C ALA A 140 -6.80 13.73 -8.88
N LEU A 141 -7.61 13.59 -7.83
CA LEU A 141 -9.03 13.22 -7.96
C LEU A 141 -9.83 14.30 -8.71
N GLU A 142 -9.61 15.56 -8.38
CA GLU A 142 -10.25 16.71 -9.07
C GLU A 142 -9.93 16.70 -10.58
N ILE A 143 -8.65 16.49 -10.93
CA ILE A 143 -8.22 16.38 -12.33
C ILE A 143 -8.87 15.18 -13.00
N LEU A 144 -8.82 14.01 -12.36
CA LEU A 144 -9.36 12.78 -12.92
C LEU A 144 -10.87 12.86 -13.16
N GLN A 145 -11.61 13.53 -12.27
CA GLN A 145 -13.05 13.72 -12.42
C GLN A 145 -13.41 14.68 -13.55
N LYS A 146 -12.61 15.73 -13.75
CA LYS A 146 -12.91 16.81 -14.73
C LYS A 146 -12.30 16.58 -16.11
N SER A 147 -11.15 15.89 -16.20
CA SER A 147 -10.47 15.66 -17.48
C SER A 147 -10.90 14.34 -18.12
N LYS A 148 -11.65 14.46 -19.21
CA LYS A 148 -12.00 13.29 -20.04
C LYS A 148 -10.75 12.66 -20.67
N ALA A 149 -9.76 13.47 -21.02
CA ALA A 149 -8.49 12.99 -21.56
C ALA A 149 -7.73 12.14 -20.54
N CYS A 150 -7.67 12.56 -19.26
CA CYS A 150 -7.09 11.78 -18.18
C CYS A 150 -7.79 10.42 -18.00
N GLN A 151 -9.12 10.42 -17.98
CA GLN A 151 -9.90 9.18 -17.85
C GLN A 151 -9.61 8.21 -19.01
N LEU A 152 -9.59 8.70 -20.25
CA LEU A 152 -9.31 7.89 -21.43
C LEU A 152 -7.86 7.38 -21.43
N TYR A 153 -6.90 8.21 -21.02
CA TYR A 153 -5.50 7.84 -20.88
C TYR A 153 -5.31 6.68 -19.91
N LEU A 154 -5.83 6.80 -18.69
CA LEU A 154 -5.70 5.73 -17.68
C LEU A 154 -6.40 4.43 -18.15
N LYS A 155 -7.58 4.53 -18.74
CA LYS A 155 -8.30 3.37 -19.32
C LYS A 155 -7.53 2.71 -20.47
N ALA A 156 -6.86 3.49 -21.30
CA ALA A 156 -6.07 2.96 -22.40
C ALA A 156 -4.76 2.33 -21.92
N LYS A 157 -4.13 2.93 -20.90
CA LYS A 157 -2.82 2.52 -20.41
C LYS A 157 -2.89 1.32 -19.47
N TYR A 158 -3.84 1.31 -18.53
CA TYR A 158 -3.87 0.31 -17.46
C TYR A 158 -5.03 -0.67 -17.61
N PHE A 159 -4.75 -1.96 -17.42
CA PHE A 159 -5.81 -2.96 -17.24
C PHE A 159 -6.02 -3.31 -15.75
N LYS A 160 -4.99 -3.11 -14.91
CA LYS A 160 -5.07 -3.41 -13.48
C LYS A 160 -4.13 -2.53 -12.66
N ILE A 161 -4.58 -2.12 -11.46
CA ILE A 161 -3.76 -1.48 -10.45
C ILE A 161 -3.59 -2.41 -9.24
N TYR A 162 -2.41 -2.38 -8.63
CA TYR A 162 -2.04 -3.13 -7.43
C TYR A 162 -1.65 -2.12 -6.37
N VAL A 163 -2.27 -2.19 -5.21
CA VAL A 163 -1.99 -1.28 -4.08
C VAL A 163 -1.59 -2.10 -2.87
N ASP A 164 -0.32 -1.97 -2.47
CA ASP A 164 0.25 -2.61 -1.27
C ASP A 164 0.02 -1.74 -0.03
N GLU A 165 0.05 -2.35 1.14
CA GLU A 165 -0.11 -1.73 2.47
C GLU A 165 -1.33 -0.79 2.55
N TYR A 166 -2.46 -1.23 1.98
CA TYR A 166 -3.66 -0.39 1.82
C TYR A 166 -4.25 0.11 3.14
N GLN A 167 -3.96 -0.53 4.27
CA GLN A 167 -4.37 -0.08 5.60
C GLN A 167 -3.79 1.30 5.98
N ASP A 168 -2.74 1.73 5.28
CA ASP A 168 -2.09 3.02 5.51
C ASP A 168 -2.60 4.13 4.57
N CYS A 169 -3.54 3.80 3.66
CA CYS A 169 -4.21 4.80 2.82
C CYS A 169 -4.97 5.81 3.67
N ASP A 170 -4.81 7.08 3.33
CA ASP A 170 -5.69 8.14 3.83
C ASP A 170 -7.02 8.17 3.05
N LYS A 171 -7.93 9.04 3.49
CA LYS A 171 -9.26 9.15 2.88
C LYS A 171 -9.21 9.61 1.43
N ASP A 172 -8.29 10.51 1.09
CA ASP A 172 -8.18 11.09 -0.25
C ASP A 172 -7.55 10.08 -1.23
N MET A 173 -6.54 9.31 -0.77
CA MET A 173 -5.99 8.16 -1.52
C MET A 173 -7.07 7.13 -1.82
N HIS A 174 -7.83 6.74 -0.80
CA HIS A 174 -8.93 5.80 -0.97
C HIS A 174 -9.94 6.28 -2.01
N ALA A 175 -10.33 7.55 -1.94
CA ALA A 175 -11.27 8.13 -2.90
C ALA A 175 -10.75 8.08 -4.35
N LEU A 176 -9.45 8.37 -4.57
CA LEU A 176 -8.83 8.29 -5.88
C LEU A 176 -8.83 6.85 -6.42
N PHE A 177 -8.37 5.87 -5.63
CA PHE A 177 -8.31 4.47 -6.07
C PHE A 177 -9.68 3.88 -6.32
N MET A 178 -10.69 4.22 -5.51
CA MET A 178 -12.06 3.78 -5.75
C MET A 178 -12.65 4.42 -6.99
N TYR A 179 -12.37 5.69 -7.27
CA TYR A 179 -12.79 6.29 -8.52
C TYR A 179 -12.19 5.59 -9.76
N ILE A 180 -10.91 5.20 -9.70
CA ILE A 180 -10.26 4.44 -10.77
C ILE A 180 -10.93 3.07 -10.93
N CYS A 181 -11.19 2.36 -9.85
CA CYS A 181 -11.86 1.07 -9.86
C CYS A 181 -13.29 1.16 -10.43
N GLU A 182 -14.12 2.03 -9.85
CA GLU A 182 -15.55 2.10 -10.10
C GLU A 182 -15.91 2.82 -11.40
N SER A 183 -15.34 4.02 -11.59
CA SER A 183 -15.72 4.89 -12.71
C SER A 183 -14.93 4.60 -13.99
N LEU A 184 -13.69 4.12 -13.85
CA LEU A 184 -12.88 3.77 -14.99
C LEU A 184 -12.94 2.26 -15.33
N ASN A 185 -13.50 1.43 -14.47
CA ASN A 185 -13.53 -0.03 -14.60
C ASN A 185 -12.12 -0.61 -14.84
N ILE A 186 -11.15 -0.17 -14.06
CA ILE A 186 -9.81 -0.73 -14.05
C ILE A 186 -9.74 -1.70 -12.87
N ASP A 187 -9.43 -2.95 -13.14
CA ASP A 187 -9.32 -3.97 -12.10
C ASP A 187 -8.35 -3.55 -11.00
N THR A 188 -8.71 -3.83 -9.77
CA THR A 188 -7.94 -3.38 -8.60
C THR A 188 -7.61 -4.55 -7.68
N PHE A 189 -6.31 -4.74 -7.44
CA PHE A 189 -5.78 -5.64 -6.42
C PHE A 189 -5.34 -4.83 -5.21
N VAL A 190 -5.90 -5.15 -4.06
CA VAL A 190 -5.59 -4.50 -2.78
C VAL A 190 -5.03 -5.53 -1.82
N VAL A 191 -3.89 -5.26 -1.21
CA VAL A 191 -3.34 -6.08 -0.14
C VAL A 191 -2.99 -5.23 1.07
N GLY A 192 -3.26 -5.76 2.26
CA GLY A 192 -3.00 -5.07 3.50
C GLY A 192 -3.33 -5.90 4.74
N ASP A 193 -3.07 -5.29 5.89
CA ASP A 193 -3.42 -5.83 7.21
C ASP A 193 -3.90 -4.68 8.10
N GLU A 194 -5.19 -4.58 8.34
CA GLU A 194 -5.75 -3.50 9.15
C GLU A 194 -5.20 -3.48 10.59
N LYS A 195 -4.67 -4.60 11.08
CA LYS A 195 -4.02 -4.70 12.40
C LYS A 195 -2.64 -4.05 12.43
N GLN A 196 -2.03 -3.82 11.26
CA GLN A 196 -0.73 -3.17 11.10
C GLN A 196 -0.83 -1.69 10.75
N SER A 197 -2.02 -1.07 10.78
CA SER A 197 -2.18 0.36 10.55
C SER A 197 -1.59 1.16 11.71
N ILE A 198 -0.36 1.65 11.54
CA ILE A 198 0.38 2.43 12.55
C ILE A 198 0.42 3.92 12.23
N TYR A 199 -0.08 4.34 11.07
CA TYR A 199 -0.02 5.72 10.60
C TYR A 199 -1.31 6.54 10.83
N MET A 200 -2.15 6.15 11.81
CA MET A 200 -3.38 6.89 12.14
C MET A 200 -3.10 8.37 12.48
N TRP A 201 -1.97 8.66 13.09
CA TRP A 201 -1.51 10.02 13.39
C TRP A 201 -1.15 10.85 12.13
N ARG A 202 -0.88 10.18 11.00
CA ARG A 202 -0.66 10.79 9.68
C ARG A 202 -1.90 10.84 8.80
N GLY A 203 -3.07 10.45 9.32
CA GLY A 203 -4.31 10.47 8.56
C GLY A 203 -4.68 9.15 7.90
N ALA A 204 -3.96 8.05 8.19
CA ALA A 204 -4.39 6.73 7.75
C ALA A 204 -5.86 6.50 8.13
N TYR A 205 -6.62 5.95 7.20
CA TYR A 205 -8.04 5.72 7.33
C TYR A 205 -8.34 4.20 7.34
N PRO A 206 -8.23 3.53 8.51
CA PRO A 206 -8.38 2.07 8.61
C PRO A 206 -9.70 1.55 8.05
N LYS A 207 -10.75 2.39 8.09
CA LYS A 207 -12.04 2.06 7.50
C LYS A 207 -11.98 1.88 5.97
N ALA A 208 -10.96 2.43 5.28
CA ALA A 208 -10.78 2.26 3.85
C ALA A 208 -10.63 0.78 3.47
N PHE A 209 -9.78 0.04 4.17
CA PHE A 209 -9.58 -1.39 3.93
C PHE A 209 -10.88 -2.17 4.18
N MET A 210 -11.54 -1.91 5.31
CA MET A 210 -12.79 -2.59 5.66
C MET A 210 -13.95 -2.23 4.74
N SER A 211 -14.00 -1.01 4.19
CA SER A 211 -15.01 -0.64 3.20
C SER A 211 -14.91 -1.47 1.93
N ILE A 212 -13.69 -1.73 1.44
CA ILE A 212 -13.47 -2.62 0.30
C ILE A 212 -13.75 -4.08 0.68
N TRP A 213 -13.35 -4.51 1.89
CA TRP A 213 -13.61 -5.86 2.36
C TRP A 213 -15.10 -6.21 2.37
N ASN A 214 -15.96 -5.24 2.64
CA ASN A 214 -17.42 -5.44 2.68
C ASN A 214 -18.10 -5.37 1.30
N ARG A 215 -17.37 -5.05 0.23
CA ARG A 215 -17.93 -4.98 -1.14
C ARG A 215 -18.16 -6.36 -1.72
N GLU A 216 -19.18 -6.49 -2.57
CA GLU A 216 -19.48 -7.74 -3.27
C GLU A 216 -18.71 -7.90 -4.58
N ASP A 217 -18.29 -6.80 -5.18
CA ASP A 217 -17.53 -6.78 -6.44
C ASP A 217 -16.02 -7.03 -6.26
N PHE A 218 -15.57 -7.32 -5.02
CA PHE A 218 -14.22 -7.75 -4.71
C PHE A 218 -14.21 -9.19 -4.22
N SER A 219 -13.42 -10.04 -4.87
CA SER A 219 -13.04 -11.34 -4.32
C SER A 219 -12.20 -11.15 -3.06
N LYS A 220 -12.45 -11.95 -2.02
CA LYS A 220 -11.82 -11.80 -0.70
C LYS A 220 -10.96 -13.00 -0.39
N LYS A 221 -9.70 -12.76 -0.03
CA LYS A 221 -8.78 -13.82 0.39
C LYS A 221 -8.04 -13.43 1.65
N PHE A 222 -7.72 -14.43 2.47
CA PHE A 222 -7.00 -14.22 3.72
C PHE A 222 -5.74 -15.11 3.78
N MET A 223 -4.57 -14.47 3.88
CA MET A 223 -3.29 -15.13 4.07
C MET A 223 -2.94 -15.14 5.56
N ARG A 224 -2.96 -16.32 6.18
CA ARG A 224 -2.75 -16.49 7.62
C ARG A 224 -1.39 -17.09 7.97
N ASP A 225 -0.87 -17.97 7.11
CA ASP A 225 0.38 -18.68 7.39
C ASP A 225 1.58 -17.75 7.22
N THR A 226 2.32 -17.52 8.29
CA THR A 226 3.51 -16.68 8.25
C THR A 226 4.77 -17.53 8.06
N PHE A 227 5.68 -17.02 7.23
CA PHE A 227 6.98 -17.63 6.93
C PHE A 227 8.15 -16.90 7.59
N ARG A 228 7.87 -15.82 8.33
CA ARG A 228 8.88 -14.93 8.91
C ARG A 228 9.43 -15.42 10.24
N SER A 229 8.60 -16.05 11.06
CA SER A 229 8.91 -16.42 12.44
C SER A 229 8.62 -17.89 12.72
N CYS A 230 9.28 -18.45 13.75
CA CYS A 230 9.00 -19.80 14.21
C CYS A 230 7.59 -19.92 14.80
N GLN A 231 7.09 -21.16 14.92
CA GLN A 231 5.71 -21.42 15.33
C GLN A 231 5.41 -20.89 16.74
N GLN A 232 6.38 -20.91 17.65
CA GLN A 232 6.21 -20.38 19.02
C GLN A 232 5.90 -18.88 19.03
N ILE A 233 6.59 -18.09 18.19
CA ILE A 233 6.34 -16.65 18.05
C ILE A 233 4.97 -16.42 17.41
N GLN A 234 4.62 -17.23 16.40
CA GLN A 234 3.29 -17.18 15.78
C GLN A 234 2.19 -17.47 16.80
N ASN A 235 2.36 -18.53 17.59
CA ASN A 235 1.42 -18.92 18.63
C ASN A 235 1.23 -17.80 19.66
N TYR A 236 2.33 -17.20 20.12
CA TYR A 236 2.26 -16.07 21.05
C TYR A 236 1.50 -14.88 20.43
N SER A 237 1.81 -14.50 19.19
CA SER A 237 1.11 -13.44 18.48
C SER A 237 -0.39 -13.74 18.30
N ASN A 238 -0.73 -14.99 17.95
CA ASN A 238 -2.11 -15.41 17.74
C ASN A 238 -2.95 -15.37 19.03
N LEU A 239 -2.34 -15.62 20.18
CA LEU A 239 -3.01 -15.54 21.49
C LEU A 239 -3.36 -14.10 21.91
N LEU A 240 -2.69 -13.10 21.34
CA LEU A 240 -2.95 -11.68 21.65
C LEU A 240 -4.24 -11.15 20.99
N CYS A 241 -4.78 -11.86 19.99
CA CYS A 241 -5.98 -11.45 19.27
C CYS A 241 -7.01 -12.58 19.28
N ASP A 242 -8.24 -12.30 19.70
CA ASP A 242 -9.31 -13.30 19.78
C ASP A 242 -9.59 -13.97 18.42
N GLU A 243 -9.53 -13.19 17.33
CA GLU A 243 -9.78 -13.65 15.96
C GLU A 243 -8.72 -14.62 15.40
N THR A 244 -7.59 -14.76 16.07
CA THR A 244 -6.48 -15.62 15.64
C THR A 244 -6.10 -16.69 16.65
N ARG A 245 -6.81 -16.78 17.78
CA ARG A 245 -6.54 -17.81 18.83
C ARG A 245 -6.70 -19.23 18.31
N ASP A 246 -7.62 -19.46 17.41
CA ASP A 246 -7.86 -20.75 16.74
C ASP A 246 -6.69 -21.20 15.85
N LEU A 247 -5.78 -20.27 15.51
CA LEU A 247 -4.58 -20.57 14.72
C LEU A 247 -3.40 -21.09 15.56
N TYR A 248 -3.60 -21.30 16.87
CA TYR A 248 -2.59 -21.92 17.72
C TYR A 248 -2.29 -23.35 17.24
N LYS A 249 -0.99 -23.66 17.09
CA LYS A 249 -0.52 -24.98 16.70
C LYS A 249 0.41 -25.52 17.78
N THR A 250 0.17 -26.74 18.22
CA THR A 250 1.09 -27.43 19.15
C THR A 250 2.46 -27.58 18.50
N VAL A 251 3.51 -27.36 19.26
CA VAL A 251 4.91 -27.54 18.83
C VAL A 251 5.65 -28.39 19.86
N ASP A 252 6.37 -29.38 19.35
CA ASP A 252 7.18 -30.28 20.18
C ASP A 252 8.59 -29.69 20.48
N ASP A 253 8.87 -28.49 20.00
CA ASP A 253 10.16 -27.82 20.15
C ASP A 253 10.25 -27.08 21.49
N LEU A 254 11.41 -27.22 22.17
CA LEU A 254 11.73 -26.60 23.46
C LEU A 254 12.01 -25.09 23.41
N ALA A 255 11.92 -24.46 22.24
CA ALA A 255 12.08 -23.01 22.14
C ALA A 255 10.95 -22.28 22.88
N SER A 256 11.29 -21.43 23.83
CA SER A 256 10.32 -20.65 24.60
C SER A 256 10.33 -19.18 24.21
N VAL A 257 9.16 -18.57 24.18
CA VAL A 257 9.01 -17.11 24.09
C VAL A 257 9.09 -16.56 25.51
N ILE A 258 10.08 -15.71 25.76
CA ILE A 258 10.24 -15.04 27.05
C ILE A 258 9.64 -13.65 26.95
N VAL A 259 8.62 -13.38 27.75
CA VAL A 259 8.01 -12.05 27.88
C VAL A 259 8.63 -11.35 29.07
N ILE A 260 9.28 -10.22 28.82
CA ILE A 260 9.88 -9.41 29.88
C ILE A 260 9.05 -8.16 30.07
N CYS A 261 8.38 -8.05 31.20
CA CYS A 261 7.68 -6.84 31.60
C CYS A 261 8.60 -5.94 32.43
N THR A 262 8.80 -4.70 32.02
CA THR A 262 9.60 -3.74 32.77
C THR A 262 8.94 -2.36 32.77
N THR A 263 9.07 -1.66 33.91
CA THR A 263 8.57 -0.28 34.07
C THR A 263 9.66 0.77 33.82
N ARG A 264 10.88 0.35 33.45
CA ARG A 264 12.04 1.26 33.29
C ARG A 264 12.24 1.63 31.83
N SER A 265 12.52 2.89 31.58
CA SER A 265 12.79 3.46 30.24
C SER A 265 14.04 2.87 29.53
N ASN A 266 14.97 2.26 30.28
CA ASN A 266 16.22 1.70 29.73
C ASN A 266 16.19 0.15 29.65
N TRP A 267 15.03 -0.43 29.54
CA TRP A 267 14.86 -1.90 29.55
C TRP A 267 15.62 -2.62 28.42
N VAL A 268 15.70 -2.01 27.22
CA VAL A 268 16.38 -2.60 26.04
C VAL A 268 17.85 -2.89 26.36
N ALA A 269 18.56 -1.90 26.92
CA ALA A 269 19.96 -2.07 27.27
C ALA A 269 20.17 -3.15 28.34
N SER A 270 19.29 -3.20 29.36
CA SER A 270 19.36 -4.20 30.42
C SER A 270 19.07 -5.63 29.93
N VAL A 271 18.14 -5.78 28.99
CA VAL A 271 17.80 -7.07 28.38
C VAL A 271 18.91 -7.54 27.46
N ILE A 272 19.43 -6.69 26.59
CA ILE A 272 20.53 -7.01 25.68
C ILE A 272 21.78 -7.45 26.47
N GLN A 273 22.14 -6.74 27.54
CA GLN A 273 23.32 -7.03 28.33
C GLN A 273 23.20 -8.38 29.08
N HIS A 274 22.01 -8.79 29.47
CA HIS A 274 21.77 -10.04 30.20
C HIS A 274 21.69 -11.29 29.33
N PHE A 275 21.34 -11.13 28.03
CA PHE A 275 20.99 -12.25 27.15
C PHE A 275 21.87 -12.42 25.90
N ILE A 276 22.87 -11.54 25.66
CA ILE A 276 23.80 -11.64 24.51
C ILE A 276 24.56 -12.98 24.49
N HIS A 277 24.74 -13.66 25.62
CA HIS A 277 25.47 -14.93 25.70
C HIS A 277 24.61 -16.21 25.56
N ARG A 278 23.30 -16.07 25.40
CA ARG A 278 22.39 -17.23 25.19
C ARG A 278 21.52 -16.95 23.96
N PHE A 279 21.69 -17.70 22.90
CA PHE A 279 20.95 -17.73 21.65
C PHE A 279 19.44 -17.37 21.75
N ILE A 280 19.11 -16.10 22.00
CA ILE A 280 17.73 -15.61 22.06
C ILE A 280 17.51 -14.68 20.87
N ARG A 281 16.50 -14.98 20.03
CA ARG A 281 16.04 -14.06 18.99
C ARG A 281 15.06 -13.08 19.62
N PHE A 282 15.40 -11.79 19.59
CA PHE A 282 14.53 -10.71 20.05
C PHE A 282 13.64 -10.21 18.93
N ILE A 283 12.39 -9.92 19.27
CA ILE A 283 11.50 -9.09 18.46
C ILE A 283 11.37 -7.77 19.20
N THR A 284 11.95 -6.73 18.65
CA THR A 284 11.69 -5.35 19.11
C THR A 284 10.53 -4.79 18.32
N TYR A 285 9.45 -4.41 19.00
CA TYR A 285 8.46 -3.48 18.46
C TYR A 285 8.95 -2.06 18.74
N ALA A 286 9.23 -1.32 17.69
CA ALA A 286 9.46 0.13 17.76
C ALA A 286 8.16 0.86 17.50
#